data_30c1a3e61581dca8c8f2a28489c22948
#
_entry.id   30c1a3e61581dca8c8f2a28489c22948
#
_cell.length_a   1.000
_cell.length_b   1.000
_cell.length_c   1.000
_cell.angle_alpha   90.00
_cell.angle_beta   90.00
_cell.angle_gamma   90.00
#
_symmetry.space_group_name_H-M   'P 1'
#
loop_
_entity.id
_entity.type
_entity.pdbx_description
1 polymer ?
#
loop_
_entity_poly.entity_id
_entity_poly.type
_entity_poly.pdbx_seq_one_letter_code
_entity_poly.pdbx_strand_id
1 'polypeptide(L)'
;MLKTFLVEDEVVIREMIKKMIPWEQYGFELAGEASDGEMALPLILKSKPDLLITDIKMPFMDGLTLCKLVKKELPDIKIVILSGYDDFNYAKQAINIGVEDYLLKPITKNAFIERLEEIHNRYEHEKTQKEYYEKFKLEMQEYERNASRDFFESLVRADFDLEEIYRRADRLNLDIVAEAYNILIFTPDASDSSCNSSEGYSDWEAEVHKKIENYFLSHPVAMLFRHQVF
;
A
#
# COMPACT_ATOMS: atom_id res chain seq x y z
N MET A 1 -5.15 -5.81 14.44
CA MET A 1 -6.62 -5.83 14.61
C MET A 1 -7.24 -4.93 13.57
N LEU A 2 -8.33 -5.37 12.94
CA LEU A 2 -9.07 -4.63 11.91
C LEU A 2 -10.01 -3.62 12.58
N LYS A 3 -9.84 -2.34 12.25
CA LYS A 3 -10.72 -1.27 12.72
C LYS A 3 -12.06 -1.37 12.03
N THR A 4 -13.13 -1.55 12.78
CA THR A 4 -14.49 -1.72 12.28
C THR A 4 -15.34 -0.52 12.62
N PHE A 5 -16.12 -0.04 11.66
CA PHE A 5 -17.12 0.99 11.87
C PHE A 5 -18.53 0.43 11.64
N LEU A 6 -19.46 0.66 12.57
CA LEU A 6 -20.83 0.13 12.52
C LEU A 6 -21.83 1.27 12.28
N VAL A 7 -22.69 1.13 11.26
CA VAL A 7 -23.76 2.07 10.96
C VAL A 7 -25.11 1.36 10.94
N GLU A 8 -25.97 1.74 11.86
CA GLU A 8 -27.28 1.10 12.07
C GLU A 8 -28.22 2.11 12.74
N ASP A 9 -29.36 2.38 12.17
CA ASP A 9 -30.29 3.38 12.71
C ASP A 9 -31.05 2.87 13.93
N GLU A 10 -31.37 1.58 13.98
CA GLU A 10 -32.03 0.96 15.10
C GLU A 10 -31.08 0.77 16.29
N VAL A 11 -31.24 1.59 17.34
CA VAL A 11 -30.39 1.54 18.54
C VAL A 11 -30.33 0.14 19.15
N VAL A 12 -31.45 -0.59 19.18
CA VAL A 12 -31.53 -1.93 19.76
C VAL A 12 -30.66 -2.91 18.98
N ILE A 13 -30.73 -2.86 17.65
CA ILE A 13 -29.93 -3.73 16.77
C ILE A 13 -28.45 -3.37 16.88
N ARG A 14 -28.11 -2.09 16.85
CA ARG A 14 -26.75 -1.59 16.98
C ARG A 14 -26.10 -2.05 18.30
N GLU A 15 -26.79 -1.88 19.44
CA GLU A 15 -26.31 -2.35 20.73
C GLU A 15 -26.24 -3.87 20.84
N MET A 16 -27.17 -4.58 20.19
CA MET A 16 -27.15 -6.04 20.11
C MET A 16 -25.90 -6.52 19.37
N ILE A 17 -25.62 -5.99 18.19
CA ILE A 17 -24.44 -6.36 17.38
C ILE A 17 -23.17 -6.11 18.17
N LYS A 18 -23.02 -4.94 18.80
CA LYS A 18 -21.84 -4.60 19.61
C LYS A 18 -21.58 -5.59 20.74
N LYS A 19 -22.63 -6.00 21.45
CA LYS A 19 -22.52 -6.91 22.61
C LYS A 19 -22.45 -8.39 22.21
N MET A 20 -23.04 -8.74 21.08
CA MET A 20 -23.11 -10.14 20.60
C MET A 20 -21.74 -10.66 20.17
N ILE A 21 -20.91 -9.78 19.59
CA ILE A 21 -19.63 -10.14 19.00
C ILE A 21 -18.49 -9.83 19.97
N PRO A 22 -17.66 -10.81 20.36
CA PRO A 22 -16.41 -10.57 21.05
C PRO A 22 -15.33 -10.11 20.05
N TRP A 23 -15.40 -8.88 19.56
CA TRP A 23 -14.63 -8.31 18.46
C TRP A 23 -13.13 -8.64 18.52
N GLU A 24 -12.52 -8.40 19.67
CA GLU A 24 -11.08 -8.61 19.88
C GLU A 24 -10.64 -10.06 19.67
N GLN A 25 -11.49 -11.04 20.05
CA GLN A 25 -11.18 -12.47 19.90
C GLN A 25 -11.09 -12.89 18.42
N TYR A 26 -11.79 -12.16 17.54
CA TYR A 26 -11.80 -12.40 16.10
C TYR A 26 -10.92 -11.43 15.31
N GLY A 27 -10.07 -10.65 16.00
CA GLY A 27 -9.12 -9.77 15.37
C GLY A 27 -9.68 -8.43 14.93
N PHE A 28 -10.85 -8.02 15.43
CA PHE A 28 -11.49 -6.75 15.14
C PHE A 28 -11.48 -5.80 16.33
N GLU A 29 -11.52 -4.51 16.04
CA GLU A 29 -11.68 -3.43 17.00
C GLU A 29 -12.81 -2.49 16.54
N LEU A 30 -13.80 -2.22 17.39
CA LEU A 30 -14.85 -1.28 17.06
C LEU A 30 -14.35 0.15 17.21
N ALA A 31 -13.99 0.78 16.09
CA ALA A 31 -13.40 2.14 16.03
C ALA A 31 -14.45 3.25 16.09
N GLY A 32 -15.73 2.92 15.85
CA GLY A 32 -16.82 3.89 15.92
C GLY A 32 -18.16 3.34 15.46
N GLU A 33 -19.19 4.15 15.69
CA GLU A 33 -20.55 3.86 15.28
C GLU A 33 -21.31 5.12 14.89
N ALA A 34 -22.37 4.96 14.10
CA ALA A 34 -23.31 6.03 13.77
C ALA A 34 -24.72 5.48 13.54
N SER A 35 -25.71 6.37 13.58
CA SER A 35 -27.12 6.04 13.37
C SER A 35 -27.61 6.24 11.95
N ASP A 36 -26.84 6.87 11.10
CA ASP A 36 -27.17 7.16 9.71
C ASP A 36 -25.93 7.45 8.87
N GLY A 37 -26.09 7.48 7.54
CA GLY A 37 -24.98 7.67 6.61
C GLY A 37 -24.39 9.08 6.63
N GLU A 38 -25.16 10.14 6.91
CA GLU A 38 -24.65 11.51 6.95
C GLU A 38 -23.72 11.73 8.15
N MET A 39 -24.11 11.21 9.32
CA MET A 39 -23.25 11.23 10.50
C MET A 39 -22.05 10.30 10.36
N ALA A 40 -22.24 9.15 9.73
CA ALA A 40 -21.18 8.14 9.55
C ALA A 40 -20.03 8.62 8.65
N LEU A 41 -20.34 9.23 7.50
CA LEU A 41 -19.36 9.54 6.48
C LEU A 41 -18.14 10.34 7.00
N PRO A 42 -18.30 11.51 7.69
CA PRO A 42 -17.15 12.25 8.19
C PRO A 42 -16.35 11.49 9.26
N LEU A 43 -17.03 10.66 10.08
CA LEU A 43 -16.37 9.84 11.10
C LEU A 43 -15.56 8.70 10.48
N ILE A 44 -16.09 8.04 9.45
CA ILE A 44 -15.40 7.01 8.68
C ILE A 44 -14.15 7.57 7.99
N LEU A 45 -14.27 8.72 7.33
CA LEU A 45 -13.13 9.36 6.65
C LEU A 45 -12.03 9.80 7.64
N LYS A 46 -12.40 10.17 8.87
CA LYS A 46 -11.46 10.53 9.92
C LYS A 46 -10.79 9.31 10.55
N SER A 47 -11.57 8.26 10.88
CA SER A 47 -11.05 7.05 11.56
C SER A 47 -10.37 6.08 10.63
N LYS A 48 -10.68 6.13 9.32
CA LYS A 48 -10.18 5.25 8.26
C LYS A 48 -10.24 3.77 8.68
N PRO A 49 -11.45 3.23 8.90
CA PRO A 49 -11.60 1.85 9.30
C PRO A 49 -11.24 0.90 8.15
N ASP A 50 -10.86 -0.33 8.51
CA ASP A 50 -10.59 -1.42 7.56
C ASP A 50 -11.90 -2.10 7.12
N LEU A 51 -12.90 -2.12 8.00
CA LEU A 51 -14.22 -2.74 7.77
C LEU A 51 -15.34 -1.76 8.10
N LEU A 52 -16.27 -1.59 7.18
CA LEU A 52 -17.55 -0.92 7.39
C LEU A 52 -18.66 -1.97 7.42
N ILE A 53 -19.47 -1.94 8.47
CA ILE A 53 -20.71 -2.72 8.55
C ILE A 53 -21.86 -1.72 8.57
N THR A 54 -22.78 -1.82 7.62
CA THR A 54 -23.87 -0.85 7.51
C THR A 54 -25.21 -1.51 7.16
N ASP A 55 -26.30 -0.99 7.73
CA ASP A 55 -27.64 -1.25 7.19
C ASP A 55 -27.84 -0.50 5.86
N ILE A 56 -28.79 -0.95 5.06
CA ILE A 56 -29.21 -0.29 3.84
C ILE A 56 -30.18 0.84 4.14
N LYS A 57 -31.27 0.53 4.85
CA LYS A 57 -32.35 1.48 5.08
C LYS A 57 -32.12 2.29 6.32
N MET A 58 -31.60 3.47 6.13
CA MET A 58 -31.37 4.45 7.19
C MET A 58 -31.95 5.82 6.79
N PRO A 59 -32.32 6.66 7.74
CA PRO A 59 -32.76 8.01 7.45
C PRO A 59 -31.62 8.87 6.86
N PHE A 60 -32.00 9.95 6.19
CA PHE A 60 -31.10 10.95 5.56
C PHE A 60 -30.24 10.37 4.44
N MET A 61 -29.29 9.51 4.73
CA MET A 61 -28.44 8.84 3.74
C MET A 61 -28.52 7.33 3.93
N ASP A 62 -28.98 6.62 2.87
CA ASP A 62 -29.01 5.16 2.86
C ASP A 62 -27.59 4.53 2.80
N GLY A 63 -27.49 3.26 3.24
CA GLY A 63 -26.22 2.55 3.31
C GLY A 63 -25.55 2.31 1.96
N LEU A 64 -26.29 2.15 0.85
CA LEU A 64 -25.69 1.98 -0.48
C LEU A 64 -25.06 3.28 -0.98
N THR A 65 -25.69 4.41 -0.72
CA THR A 65 -25.13 5.74 -1.00
C THR A 65 -23.88 5.98 -0.16
N LEU A 66 -23.94 5.67 1.15
CA LEU A 66 -22.76 5.71 2.03
C LEU A 66 -21.61 4.84 1.47
N CYS A 67 -21.89 3.59 1.12
CA CYS A 67 -20.89 2.66 0.58
C CYS A 67 -20.20 3.21 -0.69
N LYS A 68 -20.96 3.81 -1.62
CA LYS A 68 -20.41 4.43 -2.83
C LYS A 68 -19.44 5.57 -2.50
N LEU A 69 -19.84 6.46 -1.57
CA LEU A 69 -19.01 7.59 -1.17
C LEU A 69 -17.74 7.13 -0.43
N VAL A 70 -17.89 6.18 0.48
CA VAL A 70 -16.77 5.63 1.24
C VAL A 70 -15.78 4.89 0.33
N LYS A 71 -16.25 4.07 -0.61
CA LYS A 71 -15.39 3.37 -1.58
C LYS A 71 -14.62 4.32 -2.50
N LYS A 72 -15.18 5.46 -2.82
CA LYS A 72 -14.50 6.49 -3.62
C LYS A 72 -13.30 7.09 -2.89
N GLU A 73 -13.43 7.34 -1.58
CA GLU A 73 -12.39 7.97 -0.75
C GLU A 73 -11.43 6.94 -0.12
N LEU A 74 -11.93 5.74 0.17
CA LEU A 74 -11.21 4.62 0.78
C LEU A 74 -11.40 3.36 -0.08
N PRO A 75 -10.71 3.19 -1.21
CA PRO A 75 -10.95 2.08 -2.15
C PRO A 75 -10.73 0.69 -1.54
N ASP A 76 -9.79 0.57 -0.62
CA ASP A 76 -9.39 -0.71 0.00
C ASP A 76 -10.31 -1.15 1.16
N ILE A 77 -11.24 -0.29 1.62
CA ILE A 77 -12.12 -0.63 2.75
C ILE A 77 -12.99 -1.83 2.40
N LYS A 78 -13.09 -2.79 3.33
CA LYS A 78 -14.04 -3.89 3.23
C LYS A 78 -15.41 -3.42 3.70
N ILE A 79 -16.48 -3.82 3.02
CA ILE A 79 -17.84 -3.39 3.35
C ILE A 79 -18.73 -4.60 3.47
N VAL A 80 -19.44 -4.69 4.59
CA VAL A 80 -20.50 -5.68 4.85
C VAL A 80 -21.81 -4.94 4.99
N ILE A 81 -22.81 -5.37 4.22
CA ILE A 81 -24.15 -4.83 4.29
C ILE A 81 -25.03 -5.77 5.13
N LEU A 82 -25.77 -5.19 6.08
CA LEU A 82 -26.81 -5.85 6.82
C LEU A 82 -28.17 -5.39 6.26
N SER A 83 -29.05 -6.29 5.88
CA SER A 83 -30.34 -5.90 5.30
C SER A 83 -31.49 -6.76 5.85
N GLY A 84 -32.57 -6.11 6.22
CA GLY A 84 -33.84 -6.78 6.57
C GLY A 84 -34.69 -7.18 5.33
N TYR A 85 -34.19 -6.91 4.13
CA TYR A 85 -34.92 -7.08 2.89
C TYR A 85 -34.18 -8.01 1.94
N ASP A 86 -34.88 -9.07 1.53
CA ASP A 86 -34.46 -9.94 0.43
C ASP A 86 -34.85 -9.28 -0.90
N ASP A 87 -34.25 -8.11 -1.19
CA ASP A 87 -34.48 -7.37 -2.43
C ASP A 87 -33.30 -7.56 -3.36
N PHE A 88 -33.54 -8.29 -4.42
CA PHE A 88 -32.53 -8.56 -5.46
C PHE A 88 -31.87 -7.29 -6.01
N ASN A 89 -32.59 -6.17 -6.07
CA ASN A 89 -32.05 -4.91 -6.56
C ASN A 89 -30.99 -4.34 -5.62
N TYR A 90 -31.14 -4.46 -4.31
CA TYR A 90 -30.14 -4.02 -3.34
C TYR A 90 -28.89 -4.90 -3.41
N ALA A 91 -29.06 -6.21 -3.48
CA ALA A 91 -27.93 -7.13 -3.64
C ALA A 91 -27.14 -6.85 -4.94
N LYS A 92 -27.83 -6.62 -6.07
CA LYS A 92 -27.19 -6.25 -7.34
C LYS A 92 -26.41 -4.92 -7.25
N GLN A 93 -26.98 -3.92 -6.58
CA GLN A 93 -26.27 -2.65 -6.38
C GLN A 93 -25.05 -2.81 -5.47
N ALA A 94 -25.16 -3.60 -4.40
CA ALA A 94 -24.08 -3.92 -3.50
C ALA A 94 -22.89 -4.58 -4.24
N ILE A 95 -23.18 -5.56 -5.11
CA ILE A 95 -22.17 -6.21 -5.96
C ILE A 95 -21.47 -5.18 -6.86
N ASN A 96 -22.21 -4.27 -7.50
CA ASN A 96 -21.63 -3.23 -8.37
C ASN A 96 -20.76 -2.23 -7.62
N ILE A 97 -21.00 -2.02 -6.33
CA ILE A 97 -20.18 -1.17 -5.45
C ILE A 97 -18.88 -1.91 -5.05
N GLY A 98 -18.90 -3.25 -5.12
CA GLY A 98 -17.79 -4.08 -4.66
C GLY A 98 -17.80 -4.24 -3.14
N VAL A 99 -18.98 -4.53 -2.56
CA VAL A 99 -19.06 -4.90 -1.14
C VAL A 99 -18.51 -6.32 -0.94
N GLU A 100 -17.98 -6.56 0.23
CA GLU A 100 -17.38 -7.84 0.61
C GLU A 100 -18.41 -8.91 0.88
N ASP A 101 -19.49 -8.54 1.55
CA ASP A 101 -20.57 -9.45 1.88
C ASP A 101 -21.92 -8.72 2.04
N TYR A 102 -23.01 -9.48 1.88
CA TYR A 102 -24.38 -9.02 2.03
C TYR A 102 -25.16 -10.01 2.90
N LEU A 103 -25.52 -9.61 4.11
CA LEU A 103 -26.12 -10.46 5.12
C LEU A 103 -27.59 -10.09 5.36
N LEU A 104 -28.46 -11.08 5.36
CA LEU A 104 -29.88 -10.89 5.62
C LEU A 104 -30.19 -10.95 7.11
N LYS A 105 -30.92 -9.97 7.64
CA LYS A 105 -31.50 -9.98 8.99
C LYS A 105 -32.75 -10.89 9.02
N PRO A 106 -32.99 -11.69 10.08
CA PRO A 106 -32.24 -11.73 11.34
C PRO A 106 -30.96 -12.57 11.22
N ILE A 107 -29.83 -12.02 11.69
CA ILE A 107 -28.55 -12.70 11.67
C ILE A 107 -28.31 -13.37 13.03
N THR A 108 -28.00 -14.66 13.00
CA THR A 108 -27.57 -15.36 14.22
C THR A 108 -26.13 -15.00 14.58
N LYS A 109 -25.81 -15.06 15.87
CA LYS A 109 -24.44 -14.82 16.36
C LYS A 109 -23.40 -15.66 15.60
N ASN A 110 -23.67 -16.96 15.44
CA ASN A 110 -22.71 -17.87 14.82
C ASN A 110 -22.50 -17.55 13.34
N ALA A 111 -23.58 -17.28 12.58
CA ALA A 111 -23.47 -16.91 11.17
C ALA A 111 -22.70 -15.60 10.98
N PHE A 112 -22.89 -14.63 11.88
CA PHE A 112 -22.18 -13.36 11.79
C PHE A 112 -20.67 -13.53 12.11
N ILE A 113 -20.34 -14.29 13.15
CA ILE A 113 -18.96 -14.61 13.50
C ILE A 113 -18.26 -15.34 12.36
N GLU A 114 -18.90 -16.38 11.77
CA GLU A 114 -18.35 -17.11 10.64
C GLU A 114 -17.97 -16.19 9.47
N ARG A 115 -18.85 -15.21 9.15
CA ARG A 115 -18.56 -14.24 8.10
C ARG A 115 -17.43 -13.27 8.46
N LEU A 116 -17.36 -12.83 9.70
CA LEU A 116 -16.24 -12.00 10.16
C LEU A 116 -14.91 -12.76 10.08
N GLU A 117 -14.88 -14.03 10.48
CA GLU A 117 -13.68 -14.88 10.36
C GLU A 117 -13.24 -15.05 8.88
N GLU A 118 -14.19 -15.30 7.97
CA GLU A 118 -13.89 -15.37 6.55
C GLU A 118 -13.30 -14.06 6.00
N ILE A 119 -13.86 -12.91 6.41
CA ILE A 119 -13.38 -11.59 6.02
C ILE A 119 -11.98 -11.34 6.59
N HIS A 120 -11.77 -11.67 7.86
CA HIS A 120 -10.47 -11.52 8.52
C HIS A 120 -9.39 -12.35 7.81
N ASN A 121 -9.68 -13.63 7.54
CA ASN A 121 -8.75 -14.53 6.85
C ASN A 121 -8.41 -14.05 5.44
N ARG A 122 -9.38 -13.56 4.68
CA ARG A 122 -9.14 -12.96 3.35
C ARG A 122 -8.28 -11.71 3.43
N TYR A 123 -8.59 -10.83 4.36
CA TYR A 123 -7.81 -9.60 4.57
C TYR A 123 -6.34 -9.90 4.91
N GLU A 124 -6.09 -10.80 5.88
CA GLU A 124 -4.74 -11.19 6.26
C GLU A 124 -3.97 -11.85 5.09
N HIS A 125 -4.66 -12.65 4.28
CA HIS A 125 -4.06 -13.26 3.09
C HIS A 125 -3.69 -12.20 2.04
N GLU A 126 -4.60 -11.28 1.72
CA GLU A 126 -4.34 -10.17 0.78
C GLU A 126 -3.21 -9.27 1.27
N LYS A 127 -3.18 -8.95 2.56
CA LYS A 127 -2.13 -8.16 3.18
C LYS A 127 -0.77 -8.84 3.07
N THR A 128 -0.69 -10.12 3.42
CA THR A 128 0.55 -10.92 3.32
C THR A 128 1.05 -10.98 1.87
N GLN A 129 0.17 -11.16 0.90
CA GLN A 129 0.55 -11.15 -0.53
C GLN A 129 1.07 -9.78 -0.97
N LYS A 130 0.44 -8.69 -0.54
CA LYS A 130 0.87 -7.32 -0.85
C LYS A 130 2.25 -7.02 -0.24
N GLU A 131 2.46 -7.36 1.02
CA GLU A 131 3.76 -7.22 1.71
C GLU A 131 4.86 -8.04 1.01
N TYR A 132 4.57 -9.28 0.63
CA TYR A 132 5.51 -10.13 -0.12
C TYR A 132 5.86 -9.52 -1.48
N TYR A 133 4.86 -9.02 -2.21
CA TYR A 133 5.07 -8.38 -3.51
C TYR A 133 5.92 -7.11 -3.40
N GLU A 134 5.64 -6.25 -2.43
CA GLU A 134 6.43 -5.03 -2.19
C GLU A 134 7.88 -5.37 -1.81
N LYS A 135 8.08 -6.36 -0.95
CA LYS A 135 9.42 -6.85 -0.59
C LYS A 135 10.16 -7.39 -1.80
N PHE A 136 9.51 -8.25 -2.60
CA PHE A 136 10.09 -8.79 -3.82
C PHE A 136 10.48 -7.69 -4.81
N LYS A 137 9.64 -6.68 -4.97
CA LYS A 137 9.92 -5.53 -5.84
C LYS A 137 11.16 -4.76 -5.38
N LEU A 138 11.32 -4.53 -4.07
CA LEU A 138 12.50 -3.89 -3.52
C LEU A 138 13.76 -4.73 -3.75
N GLU A 139 13.71 -6.03 -3.49
CA GLU A 139 14.84 -6.95 -3.71
C GLU A 139 15.25 -6.99 -5.20
N MET A 140 14.28 -6.98 -6.12
CA MET A 140 14.56 -6.92 -7.57
C MET A 140 15.23 -5.61 -7.96
N GLN A 141 14.77 -4.47 -7.43
CA GLN A 141 15.40 -3.17 -7.70
C GLN A 141 16.84 -3.10 -7.18
N GLU A 142 17.09 -3.66 -6.00
CA GLU A 142 18.46 -3.76 -5.45
C GLU A 142 19.34 -4.67 -6.31
N TYR A 143 18.82 -5.80 -6.76
CA TYR A 143 19.53 -6.71 -7.63
C TYR A 143 19.92 -6.04 -8.97
N GLU A 144 18.96 -5.37 -9.62
CA GLU A 144 19.22 -4.63 -10.87
C GLU A 144 20.26 -3.53 -10.69
N ARG A 145 20.18 -2.78 -9.56
CA ARG A 145 21.15 -1.74 -9.23
C ARG A 145 22.56 -2.32 -9.03
N ASN A 146 22.66 -3.41 -8.28
CA ASN A 146 23.94 -4.06 -8.04
C ASN A 146 24.54 -4.66 -9.32
N ALA A 147 23.72 -5.33 -10.13
CA ALA A 147 24.16 -5.91 -11.41
C ALA A 147 24.62 -4.83 -12.40
N SER A 148 23.95 -3.69 -12.46
CA SER A 148 24.37 -2.55 -13.26
C SER A 148 25.70 -1.96 -12.75
N ARG A 149 25.84 -1.82 -11.44
CA ARG A 149 27.10 -1.35 -10.84
C ARG A 149 28.27 -2.27 -11.18
N ASP A 150 28.10 -3.59 -10.96
CA ASP A 150 29.14 -4.57 -11.24
C ASP A 150 29.53 -4.60 -12.73
N PHE A 151 28.54 -4.39 -13.61
CA PHE A 151 28.80 -4.24 -15.05
C PHE A 151 29.69 -3.03 -15.35
N PHE A 152 29.37 -1.84 -14.81
CA PHE A 152 30.17 -0.63 -15.05
C PHE A 152 31.55 -0.70 -14.39
N GLU A 153 31.68 -1.28 -13.19
CA GLU A 153 32.97 -1.52 -12.57
C GLU A 153 33.86 -2.42 -13.43
N SER A 154 33.28 -3.48 -14.00
CA SER A 154 34.00 -4.38 -14.89
C SER A 154 34.40 -3.71 -16.22
N LEU A 155 33.56 -2.81 -16.75
CA LEU A 155 33.91 -1.97 -17.90
C LEU A 155 35.13 -1.09 -17.62
N VAL A 156 35.17 -0.42 -16.45
CA VAL A 156 36.30 0.45 -16.04
C VAL A 156 37.58 -0.36 -15.88
N ARG A 157 37.49 -1.61 -15.41
CA ARG A 157 38.65 -2.53 -15.27
C ARG A 157 39.09 -3.17 -16.59
N ALA A 158 38.30 -3.00 -17.68
CA ALA A 158 38.51 -3.67 -18.97
C ALA A 158 38.51 -5.20 -18.85
N ASP A 159 37.69 -5.76 -17.98
CA ASP A 159 37.60 -7.20 -17.70
C ASP A 159 36.91 -8.01 -18.83
N PHE A 160 36.25 -7.33 -19.80
CA PHE A 160 35.45 -7.96 -20.84
C PHE A 160 35.89 -7.56 -22.23
N ASP A 161 35.70 -8.50 -23.19
CA ASP A 161 35.74 -8.16 -24.60
C ASP A 161 34.44 -7.49 -25.09
N LEU A 162 34.43 -6.93 -26.27
CA LEU A 162 33.29 -6.19 -26.82
C LEU A 162 32.04 -7.04 -26.94
N GLU A 163 32.14 -8.31 -27.28
CA GLU A 163 30.98 -9.18 -27.44
C GLU A 163 30.31 -9.47 -26.09
N GLU A 164 31.11 -9.70 -25.06
CA GLU A 164 30.60 -9.88 -23.67
C GLU A 164 29.95 -8.61 -23.12
N ILE A 165 30.51 -7.43 -23.42
CA ILE A 165 29.96 -6.13 -23.02
C ILE A 165 28.54 -5.96 -23.60
N TYR A 166 28.36 -6.14 -24.90
CA TYR A 166 27.04 -6.03 -25.53
C TYR A 166 26.06 -7.05 -24.99
N ARG A 167 26.48 -8.30 -24.81
CA ARG A 167 25.63 -9.35 -24.28
C ARG A 167 25.15 -9.07 -22.84
N ARG A 168 26.02 -8.53 -21.99
CA ARG A 168 25.67 -8.18 -20.62
C ARG A 168 24.80 -6.94 -20.54
N ALA A 169 25.08 -5.94 -21.35
CA ALA A 169 24.26 -4.74 -21.44
C ALA A 169 22.81 -5.07 -21.88
N ASP A 170 22.67 -5.93 -22.89
CA ASP A 170 21.36 -6.40 -23.36
C ASP A 170 20.58 -7.12 -22.24
N ARG A 171 21.24 -8.01 -21.48
CA ARG A 171 20.62 -8.69 -20.33
C ARG A 171 20.17 -7.74 -19.23
N LEU A 172 20.87 -6.63 -19.04
CA LEU A 172 20.57 -5.59 -18.05
C LEU A 172 19.65 -4.51 -18.61
N ASN A 173 19.22 -4.65 -19.87
CA ASN A 173 18.41 -3.66 -20.59
C ASN A 173 19.07 -2.26 -20.58
N LEU A 174 20.40 -2.22 -20.70
CA LEU A 174 21.19 -1.00 -20.76
C LEU A 174 21.45 -0.63 -22.20
N ASP A 175 20.99 0.54 -22.63
CA ASP A 175 21.35 1.09 -23.94
C ASP A 175 22.75 1.74 -23.84
N ILE A 176 23.74 0.97 -24.32
CA ILE A 176 25.12 1.42 -24.33
C ILE A 176 25.62 1.75 -25.75
N VAL A 177 24.72 1.86 -26.73
CA VAL A 177 25.12 2.19 -28.09
C VAL A 177 25.18 3.69 -28.27
N ALA A 178 26.39 4.24 -28.38
CA ALA A 178 26.59 5.67 -28.56
C ALA A 178 27.81 5.94 -29.49
N GLU A 179 27.83 7.09 -30.13
CA GLU A 179 28.96 7.51 -30.97
C GLU A 179 30.20 7.86 -30.15
N ALA A 180 30.01 8.32 -28.91
CA ALA A 180 31.06 8.69 -27.98
C ALA A 180 30.63 8.52 -26.53
N TYR A 181 31.56 8.19 -25.64
CA TYR A 181 31.34 8.04 -24.20
C TYR A 181 32.24 9.04 -23.47
N ASN A 182 31.65 9.69 -22.46
CA ASN A 182 32.39 10.51 -21.52
C ASN A 182 32.27 9.91 -20.12
N ILE A 183 33.39 9.73 -19.44
CA ILE A 183 33.42 9.30 -18.05
C ILE A 183 33.74 10.51 -17.19
N LEU A 184 32.86 10.84 -16.27
CA LEU A 184 33.04 11.88 -15.28
C LEU A 184 33.26 11.23 -13.92
N ILE A 185 34.39 11.53 -13.28
CA ILE A 185 34.68 11.07 -11.92
C ILE A 185 34.69 12.28 -11.03
N PHE A 186 33.93 12.27 -9.96
CA PHE A 186 33.91 13.31 -8.95
C PHE A 186 33.92 12.71 -7.55
N THR A 187 34.63 13.35 -6.66
CA THR A 187 34.72 12.98 -5.26
C THR A 187 34.22 14.16 -4.44
N PRO A 188 33.21 13.95 -3.56
CA PRO A 188 32.76 14.99 -2.65
C PRO A 188 33.94 15.39 -1.72
N ASP A 189 34.23 16.67 -1.58
CA ASP A 189 35.25 17.17 -0.66
C ASP A 189 34.55 17.85 0.54
N ALA A 190 34.82 17.35 1.73
CA ALA A 190 34.27 17.86 2.99
C ALA A 190 35.19 18.89 3.67
N SER A 191 36.26 19.36 3.02
CA SER A 191 37.28 20.23 3.65
C SER A 191 36.74 21.57 4.20
N ASP A 192 35.56 22.02 3.72
CA ASP A 192 34.92 23.26 4.17
C ASP A 192 33.78 23.08 5.16
N SER A 193 33.40 21.84 5.50
CA SER A 193 32.32 21.61 6.44
C SER A 193 32.83 21.57 7.88
N SER A 194 32.30 22.43 8.73
CA SER A 194 32.59 22.53 10.17
C SER A 194 32.09 21.33 11.01
N CYS A 195 31.93 20.17 10.40
CA CYS A 195 31.47 18.94 11.04
C CYS A 195 32.64 18.20 11.70
N ASN A 196 32.89 18.50 12.97
CA ASN A 196 33.95 17.88 13.78
C ASN A 196 33.59 16.54 14.43
N SER A 197 32.50 15.87 13.99
CA SER A 197 32.11 14.58 14.52
C SER A 197 31.99 13.53 13.40
N SER A 198 32.41 12.29 13.67
CA SER A 198 32.36 11.18 12.73
C SER A 198 30.93 10.83 12.28
N GLU A 199 29.93 11.15 13.09
CA GLU A 199 28.51 10.97 12.77
C GLU A 199 27.99 12.00 11.74
N GLY A 200 28.43 13.27 11.84
CA GLY A 200 28.05 14.33 10.91
C GLY A 200 28.64 14.19 9.51
N TYR A 201 29.78 13.50 9.36
CA TYR A 201 30.39 13.22 8.06
C TYR A 201 29.56 12.21 7.24
N SER A 202 29.09 11.16 7.88
CA SER A 202 28.24 10.14 7.25
C SER A 202 26.90 10.70 6.73
N ASP A 203 26.24 11.57 7.51
CA ASP A 203 24.97 12.17 7.13
C ASP A 203 25.12 13.15 5.97
N TRP A 204 26.19 13.98 5.98
CA TRP A 204 26.51 14.90 4.90
C TRP A 204 26.79 14.14 3.58
N GLU A 205 27.57 13.07 3.65
CA GLU A 205 27.88 12.22 2.48
C GLU A 205 26.62 11.63 1.87
N ALA A 206 25.72 11.12 2.71
CA ALA A 206 24.42 10.57 2.27
C ALA A 206 23.53 11.64 1.61
N GLU A 207 23.51 12.87 2.14
CA GLU A 207 22.76 13.98 1.56
C GLU A 207 23.32 14.42 0.20
N VAL A 208 24.63 14.51 0.07
CA VAL A 208 25.31 14.86 -1.19
C VAL A 208 25.04 13.78 -2.24
N HIS A 209 25.17 12.50 -1.89
CA HIS A 209 24.84 11.40 -2.79
C HIS A 209 23.40 11.47 -3.28
N LYS A 210 22.45 11.70 -2.40
CA LYS A 210 21.03 11.82 -2.76
C LYS A 210 20.76 12.99 -3.72
N LYS A 211 21.44 14.11 -3.54
CA LYS A 211 21.35 15.27 -4.45
C LYS A 211 21.92 14.96 -5.83
N ILE A 212 23.04 14.26 -5.88
CA ILE A 212 23.68 13.82 -7.14
C ILE A 212 22.79 12.82 -7.86
N GLU A 213 22.31 11.79 -7.18
CA GLU A 213 21.40 10.81 -7.76
C GLU A 213 20.14 11.46 -8.34
N ASN A 214 19.50 12.37 -7.59
CA ASN A 214 18.31 13.08 -8.06
C ASN A 214 18.59 13.96 -9.30
N TYR A 215 19.77 14.58 -9.38
CA TYR A 215 20.16 15.36 -10.55
C TYR A 215 20.30 14.48 -11.78
N PHE A 216 21.01 13.35 -11.69
CA PHE A 216 21.23 12.46 -12.82
C PHE A 216 20.00 11.65 -13.21
N LEU A 217 19.11 11.29 -12.27
CA LEU A 217 17.82 10.67 -12.57
C LEU A 217 16.93 11.55 -13.44
N SER A 218 17.11 12.85 -13.42
CA SER A 218 16.40 13.79 -14.30
C SER A 218 17.03 13.92 -15.71
N HIS A 219 18.17 13.28 -15.96
CA HIS A 219 18.93 13.36 -17.22
C HIS A 219 19.07 11.96 -17.84
N PRO A 220 18.18 11.57 -18.76
CA PRO A 220 18.10 10.18 -19.27
C PRO A 220 19.32 9.71 -20.08
N VAL A 221 20.24 10.61 -20.44
CA VAL A 221 21.47 10.29 -21.17
C VAL A 221 22.70 10.04 -20.27
N ALA A 222 22.52 10.13 -18.95
CA ALA A 222 23.61 9.94 -18.00
C ALA A 222 23.33 8.71 -17.13
N MET A 223 24.32 7.84 -16.99
CA MET A 223 24.30 6.68 -16.09
C MET A 223 25.22 6.98 -14.91
N LEU A 224 24.68 6.87 -13.68
CA LEU A 224 25.43 7.10 -12.46
C LEU A 224 25.68 5.77 -11.74
N PHE A 225 26.91 5.51 -11.38
CA PHE A 225 27.28 4.39 -10.51
C PHE A 225 28.33 4.81 -9.48
N ARG A 226 28.28 4.19 -8.32
CA ARG A 226 29.25 4.46 -7.24
C ARG A 226 30.40 3.47 -7.37
N HIS A 227 31.62 4.00 -7.52
CA HIS A 227 32.84 3.21 -7.44
C HIS A 227 33.45 3.37 -6.05
N GLN A 228 33.65 2.27 -5.33
CA GLN A 228 34.39 2.28 -4.07
C GLN A 228 35.86 2.13 -4.40
N VAL A 229 36.63 3.20 -4.21
CA VAL A 229 38.09 3.12 -4.15
C VAL A 229 38.45 2.71 -2.72
N PHE A 230 39.09 1.54 -2.56
CA PHE A 230 39.62 1.11 -1.27
C PHE A 230 40.82 1.93 -0.87
#